data_478072be16f71898bf919e03c9af3116
#
_entry.id   478072be16f71898bf919e03c9af3116
#
_cell.length_a   1.000
_cell.length_b   1.000
_cell.length_c   1.000
_cell.angle_alpha   90.00
_cell.angle_beta   90.00
_cell.angle_gamma   90.00
#
_symmetry.space_group_name_H-M   'P 1'
#
loop_
_entity.id
_entity.type
_entity.pdbx_description
1 polymer ?
#
loop_
_entity_poly.entity_id
_entity_poly.type
_entity_poly.pdbx_seq_one_letter_code
_entity_poly.pdbx_strand_id
1 'polypeptide(L)'
;MDIFFREAQEAAKYSRDPSTKVGAVVHDRVGVVGVGWNRFPKGVPADWWHDRDKKYQAVVHAEAAALISAGRLAAGSTLTVTAHPCKECAKLIIGFGIKCVVCPPGPWRDDPAVIETVEKAAELFKLCGVEVRAPDAE
;
A
#
# COMPACT_ATOMS: atom_id res chain seq x y z
N MET A 1 9.66 -18.16 2.54
CA MET A 1 10.01 -16.83 2.01
C MET A 1 8.88 -16.32 1.15
N ASP A 2 8.48 -15.08 1.37
CA ASP A 2 7.42 -14.44 0.59
C ASP A 2 8.04 -13.62 -0.54
N ILE A 3 8.00 -14.16 -1.75
CA ILE A 3 8.61 -13.53 -2.92
C ILE A 3 7.97 -12.17 -3.21
N PHE A 4 6.64 -12.08 -3.10
CA PHE A 4 5.94 -10.83 -3.41
C PHE A 4 6.18 -9.78 -2.33
N PHE A 5 6.33 -10.18 -1.08
CA PHE A 5 6.70 -9.24 -0.03
C PHE A 5 8.10 -8.66 -0.27
N ARG A 6 9.04 -9.49 -0.73
CA ARG A 6 10.38 -9.03 -1.12
C ARG A 6 10.30 -8.06 -2.30
N GLU A 7 9.45 -8.35 -3.28
CA GLU A 7 9.24 -7.44 -4.41
C GLU A 7 8.69 -6.09 -3.92
N ALA A 8 7.76 -6.11 -2.97
CA ALA A 8 7.23 -4.88 -2.38
C ALA A 8 8.32 -4.11 -1.62
N GLN A 9 9.18 -4.81 -0.88
CA GLN A 9 10.31 -4.18 -0.19
C GLN A 9 11.29 -3.54 -1.18
N GLU A 10 11.55 -4.19 -2.31
CA GLU A 10 12.39 -3.63 -3.36
C GLU A 10 11.74 -2.38 -3.97
N ALA A 11 10.42 -2.41 -4.22
CA ALA A 11 9.70 -1.25 -4.73
C ALA A 11 9.80 -0.06 -3.77
N ALA A 12 9.74 -0.31 -2.46
CA ALA A 12 9.83 0.74 -1.45
C ALA A 12 11.12 1.57 -1.57
N LYS A 13 12.20 0.95 -2.04
CA LYS A 13 13.50 1.62 -2.17
C LYS A 13 13.48 2.77 -3.18
N TYR A 14 12.52 2.77 -4.10
CA TYR A 14 12.37 3.84 -5.07
C TYR A 14 11.71 5.08 -4.50
N SER A 15 11.08 4.99 -3.34
CA SER A 15 10.46 6.14 -2.70
C SER A 15 11.52 7.16 -2.27
N ARG A 16 11.23 8.44 -2.50
CA ARG A 16 12.08 9.54 -2.07
C ARG A 16 11.66 10.14 -0.74
N ASP A 17 10.66 9.54 -0.10
CA ASP A 17 10.20 9.98 1.21
C ASP A 17 11.34 9.81 2.23
N PRO A 18 11.77 10.89 2.88
CA PRO A 18 12.87 10.81 3.85
C PRO A 18 12.48 10.11 5.16
N SER A 19 11.18 9.98 5.44
CA SER A 19 10.71 9.42 6.71
C SER A 19 10.27 7.96 6.58
N THR A 20 9.39 7.66 5.62
CA THR A 20 8.74 6.36 5.52
C THR A 20 8.65 5.94 4.06
N LYS A 21 9.30 4.85 3.72
CA LYS A 21 9.27 4.29 2.37
C LYS A 21 8.39 3.06 2.38
N VAL A 22 7.37 3.06 1.53
CA VAL A 22 6.41 1.98 1.41
C VAL A 22 6.40 1.48 -0.03
N GLY A 23 6.33 0.18 -0.21
CA GLY A 23 6.21 -0.45 -1.52
C GLY A 23 5.04 -1.41 -1.54
N ALA A 24 4.44 -1.56 -2.71
CA ALA A 24 3.31 -2.45 -2.91
C ALA A 24 3.37 -3.10 -4.29
N VAL A 25 2.92 -4.34 -4.36
CA VAL A 25 2.75 -5.05 -5.63
C VAL A 25 1.36 -5.67 -5.68
N VAL A 26 0.76 -5.62 -6.86
CA VAL A 26 -0.46 -6.36 -7.17
C VAL A 26 -0.06 -7.56 -8.00
N HIS A 27 -0.51 -8.74 -7.62
CA HIS A 27 -0.11 -9.97 -8.29
C HIS A 27 -1.26 -10.97 -8.38
N ASP A 28 -1.23 -11.76 -9.43
CA ASP A 28 -2.18 -12.84 -9.67
C ASP A 28 -1.44 -14.18 -9.80
N ARG A 29 -2.10 -15.19 -10.37
CA ARG A 29 -1.48 -16.52 -10.53
C ARG A 29 -0.28 -16.52 -11.47
N VAL A 30 -0.21 -15.56 -12.37
CA VAL A 30 0.85 -15.49 -13.38
C VAL A 30 2.07 -14.73 -12.83
N GLY A 31 1.83 -13.68 -12.04
CA GLY A 31 2.91 -12.88 -11.49
C GLY A 31 2.46 -11.47 -11.15
N VAL A 32 3.41 -10.56 -11.07
CA VAL A 32 3.17 -9.15 -10.74
C VAL A 32 2.50 -8.45 -11.92
N VAL A 33 1.38 -7.78 -11.64
CA VAL A 33 0.62 -7.00 -12.63
C VAL A 33 0.61 -5.51 -12.32
N GLY A 34 1.09 -5.11 -11.16
CA GLY A 34 1.20 -3.70 -10.79
C GLY A 34 2.22 -3.49 -9.69
N VAL A 35 2.93 -2.38 -9.74
CA VAL A 35 3.96 -2.02 -8.77
C VAL A 35 3.78 -0.56 -8.37
N GLY A 36 3.96 -0.27 -7.09
CA GLY A 36 3.87 1.10 -6.60
C GLY A 36 4.75 1.35 -5.40
N TRP A 37 5.07 2.60 -5.19
CA TRP A 37 5.73 3.10 -3.99
C TRP A 37 5.18 4.49 -3.71
N ASN A 38 5.30 4.95 -2.47
CA ASN A 38 4.79 6.26 -2.13
C ASN A 38 5.62 7.34 -2.85
N ARG A 39 4.95 8.18 -3.61
CA ARG A 39 5.59 9.15 -4.49
C ARG A 39 4.70 10.33 -4.78
N PHE A 40 5.28 11.39 -5.30
CA PHE A 40 4.51 12.54 -5.81
C PHE A 40 4.14 12.32 -7.27
N PRO A 41 3.02 12.89 -7.72
CA PRO A 41 2.77 13.04 -9.14
C PRO A 41 3.88 13.83 -9.82
N LYS A 42 4.10 13.55 -11.10
CA LYS A 42 5.10 14.28 -11.88
C LYS A 42 4.76 15.78 -11.87
N GLY A 43 5.76 16.62 -11.60
CA GLY A 43 5.60 18.06 -11.54
C GLY A 43 5.56 18.66 -10.15
N VAL A 44 5.34 17.83 -9.13
CA VAL A 44 5.39 18.30 -7.75
C VAL A 44 6.86 18.51 -7.34
N PRO A 45 7.20 19.68 -6.78
CA PRO A 45 8.59 19.95 -6.40
C PRO A 45 9.12 18.98 -5.35
N ALA A 46 10.38 18.57 -5.48
CA ALA A 46 11.01 17.62 -4.58
C ALA A 46 11.12 18.15 -3.15
N ASP A 47 11.24 19.46 -2.95
CA ASP A 47 11.34 20.04 -1.61
C ASP A 47 10.05 19.91 -0.81
N TRP A 48 8.92 19.57 -1.43
CA TRP A 48 7.68 19.28 -0.71
C TRP A 48 7.80 18.07 0.21
N TRP A 49 8.77 17.19 -0.01
CA TRP A 49 9.03 16.10 0.93
C TRP A 49 9.39 16.58 2.34
N HIS A 50 9.91 17.80 2.46
CA HIS A 50 10.37 18.37 3.72
C HIS A 50 9.34 19.30 4.38
N ASP A 51 8.17 19.48 3.77
CA ASP A 51 7.06 20.25 4.31
C ASP A 51 5.88 19.31 4.53
N ARG A 52 5.58 19.06 5.80
CA ARG A 52 4.57 18.05 6.17
C ARG A 52 3.22 18.28 5.50
N ASP A 53 2.72 19.52 5.53
CA ASP A 53 1.40 19.83 4.96
C ASP A 53 1.40 19.66 3.45
N LYS A 54 2.43 20.13 2.79
CA LYS A 54 2.57 19.98 1.33
C LYS A 54 2.73 18.52 0.94
N LYS A 55 3.53 17.77 1.70
CA LYS A 55 3.72 16.34 1.47
C LYS A 55 2.38 15.60 1.50
N TYR A 56 1.58 15.81 2.54
CA TYR A 56 0.29 15.12 2.66
C TYR A 56 -0.72 15.57 1.62
N GLN A 57 -0.55 16.77 1.09
CA GLN A 57 -1.40 17.28 0.02
C GLN A 57 -1.15 16.56 -1.31
N ALA A 58 0.07 16.12 -1.55
CA ALA A 58 0.50 15.65 -2.87
C ALA A 58 0.86 14.16 -2.94
N VAL A 59 1.20 13.52 -1.82
CA VAL A 59 1.71 12.15 -1.85
C VAL A 59 0.64 11.15 -2.29
N VAL A 60 1.04 10.29 -3.23
CA VAL A 60 0.26 9.12 -3.64
C VAL A 60 0.82 7.92 -2.87
N HIS A 61 -0.01 7.24 -2.10
CA HIS A 61 0.42 6.07 -1.34
C HIS A 61 0.81 4.91 -2.25
N ALA A 62 1.68 4.04 -1.76
CA ALA A 62 2.18 2.91 -2.53
C ALA A 62 1.04 2.02 -3.06
N GLU A 63 0.03 1.77 -2.25
CA GLU A 63 -1.11 0.94 -2.62
C GLU A 63 -1.87 1.56 -3.80
N ALA A 64 -2.16 2.85 -3.71
CA ALA A 64 -2.84 3.57 -4.79
C ALA A 64 -2.02 3.52 -6.07
N ALA A 65 -0.71 3.74 -5.98
CA ALA A 65 0.19 3.68 -7.13
C ALA A 65 0.20 2.29 -7.77
N ALA A 66 0.24 1.23 -6.95
CA ALA A 66 0.22 -0.15 -7.45
C ALA A 66 -1.11 -0.50 -8.13
N LEU A 67 -2.22 -0.03 -7.55
CA LEU A 67 -3.55 -0.26 -8.14
C LEU A 67 -3.70 0.45 -9.48
N ILE A 68 -3.23 1.70 -9.58
CA ILE A 68 -3.22 2.45 -10.82
C ILE A 68 -2.38 1.70 -11.87
N SER A 69 -1.21 1.21 -11.46
CA SER A 69 -0.31 0.43 -12.33
C SER A 69 -0.99 -0.84 -12.85
N ALA A 70 -1.70 -1.56 -12.00
CA ALA A 70 -2.38 -2.80 -12.38
C ALA A 70 -3.62 -2.55 -13.24
N GLY A 71 -4.33 -1.45 -12.97
CA GLY A 71 -5.57 -1.15 -13.67
C GLY A 71 -6.60 -2.26 -13.48
N ARG A 72 -7.28 -2.64 -14.55
CA ARG A 72 -8.32 -3.66 -14.49
C ARG A 72 -7.81 -5.04 -14.07
N LEU A 73 -6.52 -5.29 -14.17
CA LEU A 73 -5.93 -6.57 -13.74
C LEU A 73 -5.89 -6.71 -12.21
N ALA A 74 -6.19 -5.64 -11.48
CA ALA A 74 -6.28 -5.70 -10.03
C ALA A 74 -7.46 -6.56 -9.55
N ALA A 75 -8.56 -6.59 -10.29
CA ALA A 75 -9.75 -7.33 -9.86
C ALA A 75 -9.44 -8.82 -9.67
N GLY A 76 -9.75 -9.34 -8.48
CA GLY A 76 -9.49 -10.74 -8.13
C GLY A 76 -8.05 -11.05 -7.78
N SER A 77 -7.16 -10.06 -7.80
CA SER A 77 -5.75 -10.24 -7.49
C SER A 77 -5.46 -10.05 -5.99
N THR A 78 -4.21 -10.27 -5.61
CA THR A 78 -3.70 -10.03 -4.26
C THR A 78 -2.85 -8.76 -4.28
N LEU A 79 -2.95 -7.95 -3.23
CA LEU A 79 -2.07 -6.80 -3.02
C LEU A 79 -1.16 -7.09 -1.83
N THR A 80 0.14 -7.06 -2.06
CA THR A 80 1.15 -7.23 -1.01
C THR A 80 1.85 -5.89 -0.79
N VAL A 81 1.89 -5.44 0.45
CA VAL A 81 2.41 -4.11 0.79
C VAL A 81 3.26 -4.18 2.06
N THR A 82 4.25 -3.29 2.16
CA THR A 82 5.23 -3.32 3.26
C THR A 82 4.71 -2.74 4.57
N ALA A 83 3.55 -2.09 4.57
CA ALA A 83 2.89 -1.56 5.77
C ALA A 83 1.40 -1.81 5.67
N HIS A 84 0.73 -1.95 6.81
CA HIS A 84 -0.73 -2.13 6.82
C HIS A 84 -1.40 -0.91 6.19
N PRO A 85 -2.35 -1.10 5.24
CA PRO A 85 -3.01 0.03 4.60
C PRO A 85 -3.77 0.92 5.57
N CYS A 86 -3.83 2.22 5.26
CA CYS A 86 -4.71 3.15 5.95
C CYS A 86 -6.15 2.99 5.45
N LYS A 87 -7.10 3.62 6.13
CA LYS A 87 -8.51 3.49 5.76
C LYS A 87 -8.81 4.01 4.35
N GLU A 88 -8.11 5.06 3.90
CA GLU A 88 -8.33 5.59 2.55
C GLU A 88 -7.85 4.61 1.48
N CYS A 89 -6.69 3.99 1.69
CA CYS A 89 -6.20 2.95 0.78
C CYS A 89 -7.07 1.70 0.82
N ALA A 90 -7.62 1.35 1.99
CA ALA A 90 -8.53 0.21 2.10
C ALA A 90 -9.74 0.37 1.17
N LYS A 91 -10.31 1.58 1.11
CA LYS A 91 -11.44 1.85 0.21
C LYS A 91 -11.07 1.63 -1.26
N LEU A 92 -9.88 2.10 -1.65
CA LEU A 92 -9.40 1.92 -3.01
C LEU A 92 -9.15 0.44 -3.33
N ILE A 93 -8.49 -0.27 -2.41
CA ILE A 93 -8.20 -1.69 -2.55
C ILE A 93 -9.50 -2.48 -2.77
N ILE A 94 -10.51 -2.20 -1.95
CA ILE A 94 -11.83 -2.81 -2.09
C ILE A 94 -12.47 -2.45 -3.42
N GLY A 95 -12.41 -1.17 -3.78
CA GLY A 95 -13.01 -0.66 -5.01
C GLY A 95 -12.39 -1.25 -6.28
N PHE A 96 -11.10 -1.56 -6.26
CA PHE A 96 -10.42 -2.22 -7.37
C PHE A 96 -10.68 -3.73 -7.46
N GLY A 97 -11.35 -4.29 -6.44
CA GLY A 97 -11.69 -5.71 -6.48
C GLY A 97 -10.59 -6.66 -5.99
N ILE A 98 -9.65 -6.16 -5.20
CA ILE A 98 -8.61 -7.01 -4.60
C ILE A 98 -9.29 -8.02 -3.66
N LYS A 99 -8.88 -9.28 -3.74
CA LYS A 99 -9.45 -10.34 -2.91
C LYS A 99 -8.68 -10.59 -1.61
N CYS A 100 -7.40 -10.29 -1.61
CA CYS A 100 -6.51 -10.57 -0.47
C CYS A 100 -5.45 -9.50 -0.35
N VAL A 101 -5.20 -9.04 0.88
CA VAL A 101 -4.12 -8.12 1.22
C VAL A 101 -3.11 -8.86 2.07
N VAL A 102 -1.84 -8.82 1.68
CA VAL A 102 -0.73 -9.37 2.46
C VAL A 102 0.08 -8.18 2.98
N CYS A 103 0.17 -8.03 4.30
CA CYS A 103 0.85 -6.91 4.93
C CYS A 103 1.29 -7.28 6.34
N PRO A 104 2.30 -6.58 6.88
CA PRO A 104 2.63 -6.74 8.30
C PRO A 104 1.42 -6.39 9.16
N PRO A 105 1.16 -7.12 10.24
CA PRO A 105 0.04 -6.83 11.13
C PRO A 105 0.28 -5.57 11.95
N GLY A 106 -0.82 -4.89 12.29
CA GLY A 106 -0.79 -3.75 13.19
C GLY A 106 -0.30 -2.45 12.57
N PRO A 107 -0.31 -1.38 13.36
CA PRO A 107 0.07 -0.05 12.88
C PRO A 107 1.58 0.03 12.60
N TRP A 108 1.93 0.87 11.61
CA TRP A 108 3.34 1.06 11.23
C TRP A 108 4.07 2.02 12.17
N ARG A 109 3.35 2.64 13.09
CA ARG A 109 3.92 3.59 14.06
C ARG A 109 3.02 3.63 15.29
N ASP A 110 3.60 3.81 16.46
CA ASP A 110 2.86 3.96 17.72
C ASP A 110 2.34 5.39 17.85
N ASP A 111 1.25 5.66 17.16
CA ASP A 111 0.63 6.97 17.03
C ASP A 111 -0.89 6.75 17.02
N PRO A 112 -1.67 7.44 17.87
CA PRO A 112 -3.12 7.23 17.92
C PRO A 112 -3.83 7.36 16.57
N ALA A 113 -3.40 8.28 15.72
CA ALA A 113 -4.01 8.46 14.40
C ALA A 113 -3.71 7.27 13.48
N VAL A 114 -2.50 6.72 13.56
CA VAL A 114 -2.11 5.53 12.79
C VAL A 114 -2.87 4.30 13.29
N ILE A 115 -2.94 4.13 14.61
CA ILE A 115 -3.68 3.00 15.21
C ILE A 115 -5.14 3.04 14.76
N GLU A 116 -5.79 4.22 14.83
CA GLU A 116 -7.18 4.36 14.43
C GLU A 116 -7.40 4.03 12.96
N THR A 117 -6.57 4.57 12.06
CA THR A 117 -6.77 4.34 10.63
C THR A 117 -6.56 2.87 10.25
N VAL A 118 -5.61 2.18 10.90
CA VAL A 118 -5.38 0.75 10.68
C VAL A 118 -6.57 -0.09 11.17
N GLU A 119 -7.12 0.24 12.34
CA GLU A 119 -8.30 -0.44 12.85
C GLU A 119 -9.50 -0.28 11.93
N LYS A 120 -9.72 0.94 11.41
CA LYS A 120 -10.81 1.22 10.47
C LYS A 120 -10.60 0.50 9.13
N ALA A 121 -9.37 0.44 8.65
CA ALA A 121 -9.05 -0.30 7.44
C ALA A 121 -9.37 -1.80 7.62
N ALA A 122 -8.95 -2.38 8.73
CA ALA A 122 -9.20 -3.79 9.04
C ALA A 122 -10.70 -4.09 9.11
N GLU A 123 -11.49 -3.19 9.72
CA GLU A 123 -12.93 -3.30 9.77
C GLU A 123 -13.55 -3.29 8.37
N LEU A 124 -13.12 -2.37 7.52
CA LEU A 124 -13.62 -2.29 6.14
C LEU A 124 -13.32 -3.56 5.36
N PHE A 125 -12.10 -4.09 5.46
CA PHE A 125 -11.73 -5.34 4.80
C PHE A 125 -12.64 -6.49 5.25
N LYS A 126 -12.86 -6.59 6.54
CA LYS A 126 -13.72 -7.64 7.12
C LYS A 126 -15.16 -7.52 6.61
N LEU A 127 -15.71 -6.31 6.61
CA LEU A 127 -17.07 -6.06 6.14
C LEU A 127 -17.23 -6.39 4.65
N CYS A 128 -16.22 -6.14 3.86
CA CYS A 128 -16.27 -6.31 2.41
C CYS A 128 -15.71 -7.65 1.93
N GLY A 129 -15.37 -8.54 2.85
CA GLY A 129 -14.92 -9.89 2.49
C GLY A 129 -13.52 -9.98 1.90
N VAL A 130 -12.66 -8.99 2.17
CA VAL A 130 -11.27 -9.02 1.73
C VAL A 130 -10.44 -9.74 2.78
N GLU A 131 -9.74 -10.79 2.38
CA GLU A 131 -8.83 -11.51 3.27
C GLU A 131 -7.61 -10.65 3.57
N VAL A 132 -7.16 -10.65 4.84
CA VAL A 132 -5.92 -9.97 5.24
C VAL A 132 -5.05 -10.99 5.96
N ARG A 133 -3.82 -11.13 5.51
CA ARG A 133 -2.87 -12.05 6.14
C ARG A 133 -1.48 -11.46 6.21
N ALA A 134 -0.67 -11.95 7.15
CA ALA A 134 0.71 -11.55 7.29
C ALA A 134 1.57 -12.20 6.19
N PRO A 135 2.70 -11.58 5.81
CA PRO A 135 3.65 -12.22 4.89
C PRO A 135 4.18 -13.52 5.50
N ASP A 136 4.53 -14.48 4.62
CA ASP A 136 5.14 -15.71 5.06
C ASP A 136 6.46 -15.44 5.76
N ALA A 137 6.76 -16.21 6.82
CA ALA A 137 8.00 -16.07 7.57
C ALA A 137 9.20 -16.48 6.72
N GLU A 138 10.34 -15.85 6.97
CA GLU A 138 11.60 -16.18 6.31
C GLU A 138 12.16 -17.57 6.75
#